data_7a58ccc724c61165673164e26226e84c
#
_entry.id   7a58ccc724c61165673164e26226e84c
#
_cell.length_a   1.000
_cell.length_b   1.000
_cell.length_c   1.000
_cell.angle_alpha   90.00
_cell.angle_beta   90.00
_cell.angle_gamma   90.00
#
_symmetry.space_group_name_H-M   'P 1'
#
loop_
_entity.id
_entity.type
_entity.pdbx_description
1 polymer ?
#
loop_
_entity_poly.entity_id
_entity_poly.type
_entity_poly.pdbx_seq_one_letter_code
_entity_poly.pdbx_strand_id
1 'polypeptide(L)'
;MTRPTGIVHEAYATVLHSDDFYVCGAIAVAQSIRLTGSTRDLVILVDGNIHHEHRKGLEGAGWKVIEIERIRNPKAEKGSYNEWNYSKFRLWQLTDYDKVIFIDADLLVLRNIDFLFDLSEISATGNNGTLFNSGVMIIEPSECTFGLLMDQIDEIMSYNGGDQGYLNEVFTWWHRIPKRMNFLKHFWSNDREELEEKTKLFGSDPPELYVLHYLGLKPWLCYRDYDCNWNVENQRGFASDIAHAIWWKVHDTMPHDLQKFCLLRTKRKASLEWDRRVAQNMSFWDEHWKRNITDPRLEICNEDFCYWESMLWHWGDPSYDGTSNDTSSSPSRPSVVLPLGSTPSLSSFSSLPSPLTLEPSSTLLTLEPSPSLAVT
;
A
#
# COMPACT_ATOMS: atom_id res chain seq x y z
N MET A 1 -1.09 -22.39 31.52
CA MET A 1 -2.13 -23.36 31.14
C MET A 1 -1.62 -24.12 29.93
N THR A 2 -1.48 -25.45 30.04
CA THR A 2 -1.07 -26.27 28.88
C THR A 2 -2.22 -26.35 27.91
N ARG A 3 -1.99 -25.90 26.66
CA ARG A 3 -2.97 -26.03 25.56
C ARG A 3 -3.29 -27.49 25.29
N PRO A 4 -4.53 -27.86 24.89
CA PRO A 4 -4.84 -29.22 24.48
C PRO A 4 -3.95 -29.58 23.28
N THR A 5 -3.22 -30.67 23.39
CA THR A 5 -2.33 -31.17 22.33
C THR A 5 -3.17 -31.63 21.12
N GLY A 6 -3.04 -30.95 20.00
CA GLY A 6 -3.55 -31.47 18.71
C GLY A 6 -4.16 -30.49 17.71
N ILE A 7 -4.52 -29.25 18.08
CA ILE A 7 -5.04 -28.25 17.14
C ILE A 7 -3.99 -27.16 16.95
N VAL A 8 -3.45 -27.05 15.75
CA VAL A 8 -2.54 -25.97 15.38
C VAL A 8 -3.38 -24.72 15.03
N HIS A 9 -3.10 -23.62 15.71
CA HIS A 9 -3.79 -22.35 15.49
C HIS A 9 -2.97 -21.47 14.55
N GLU A 10 -3.50 -21.20 13.37
CA GLU A 10 -2.84 -20.46 12.30
C GLU A 10 -3.67 -19.26 11.87
N ALA A 11 -3.02 -18.13 11.61
CA ALA A 11 -3.70 -16.92 11.17
C ALA A 11 -2.89 -16.16 10.11
N TYR A 12 -3.59 -15.52 9.20
CA TYR A 12 -3.04 -14.39 8.46
C TYR A 12 -3.15 -13.14 9.32
N ALA A 13 -2.12 -12.31 9.31
CA ALA A 13 -2.13 -11.07 10.07
C ALA A 13 -1.67 -9.87 9.24
N THR A 14 -2.22 -8.69 9.56
CA THR A 14 -1.74 -7.40 9.04
C THR A 14 -1.77 -6.34 10.15
N VAL A 15 -1.15 -5.18 9.91
CA VAL A 15 -1.04 -4.09 10.89
C VAL A 15 -1.41 -2.76 10.25
N LEU A 16 -2.29 -2.00 10.90
CA LEU A 16 -2.60 -0.62 10.53
C LEU A 16 -2.25 0.31 11.69
N HIS A 17 -1.14 1.03 11.58
CA HIS A 17 -0.54 1.79 12.68
C HIS A 17 -0.59 3.31 12.53
N SER A 18 -1.15 3.87 11.45
CA SER A 18 -0.98 5.30 11.20
C SER A 18 -2.25 6.02 10.76
N ASP A 19 -3.00 5.51 9.82
CA ASP A 19 -4.11 6.22 9.19
C ASP A 19 -5.07 5.24 8.51
N ASP A 20 -6.30 5.71 8.30
CA ASP A 20 -7.34 5.05 7.52
C ASP A 20 -6.98 4.81 6.05
N PHE A 21 -5.84 5.33 5.62
CA PHE A 21 -5.33 5.24 4.25
C PHE A 21 -5.25 3.81 3.70
N TYR A 22 -4.91 2.84 4.56
CA TYR A 22 -4.75 1.44 4.19
C TYR A 22 -5.97 0.56 4.52
N VAL A 23 -7.05 1.11 5.04
CA VAL A 23 -8.26 0.34 5.38
C VAL A 23 -8.82 -0.38 4.15
N CYS A 24 -8.95 0.33 3.03
CA CYS A 24 -9.38 -0.29 1.77
C CYS A 24 -8.43 -1.43 1.34
N GLY A 25 -7.12 -1.21 1.44
CA GLY A 25 -6.12 -2.23 1.13
C GLY A 25 -6.27 -3.47 2.02
N ALA A 26 -6.39 -3.30 3.33
CA ALA A 26 -6.59 -4.40 4.27
C ALA A 26 -7.88 -5.18 4.00
N ILE A 27 -8.98 -4.49 3.63
CA ILE A 27 -10.22 -5.14 3.20
C ILE A 27 -9.97 -5.98 1.94
N ALA A 28 -9.24 -5.44 0.95
CA ALA A 28 -8.91 -6.16 -0.28
C ALA A 28 -8.04 -7.40 0.00
N VAL A 29 -7.07 -7.30 0.92
CA VAL A 29 -6.26 -8.45 1.37
C VAL A 29 -7.17 -9.54 1.93
N ALA A 30 -8.06 -9.22 2.87
CA ALA A 30 -8.98 -10.20 3.46
C ALA A 30 -9.83 -10.90 2.39
N GLN A 31 -10.44 -10.11 1.51
CA GLN A 31 -11.28 -10.65 0.43
C GLN A 31 -10.47 -11.53 -0.52
N SER A 32 -9.26 -11.11 -0.88
CA SER A 32 -8.38 -11.89 -1.75
C SER A 32 -8.00 -13.24 -1.12
N ILE A 33 -7.68 -13.28 0.17
CA ILE A 33 -7.40 -14.53 0.90
C ILE A 33 -8.64 -15.45 0.86
N ARG A 34 -9.83 -14.93 1.17
CA ARG A 34 -11.07 -15.71 1.14
C ARG A 34 -11.41 -16.26 -0.24
N LEU A 35 -11.17 -15.48 -1.30
CA LEU A 35 -11.36 -15.92 -2.69
C LEU A 35 -10.47 -17.09 -3.08
N THR A 36 -9.32 -17.27 -2.44
CA THR A 36 -8.45 -18.45 -2.66
C THR A 36 -8.92 -19.70 -1.92
N GLY A 37 -10.00 -19.62 -1.16
CA GLY A 37 -10.58 -20.74 -0.40
C GLY A 37 -9.92 -20.96 0.96
N SER A 38 -9.03 -20.08 1.44
CA SER A 38 -8.48 -20.19 2.80
C SER A 38 -9.55 -19.94 3.86
N THR A 39 -9.56 -20.78 4.88
CA THR A 39 -10.45 -20.70 6.06
C THR A 39 -9.71 -20.30 7.33
N ARG A 40 -8.41 -19.98 7.23
CA ARG A 40 -7.58 -19.57 8.37
C ARG A 40 -8.12 -18.28 8.98
N ASP A 41 -7.82 -18.07 10.25
CA ASP A 41 -8.14 -16.82 10.92
C ASP A 41 -7.50 -15.62 10.20
N LEU A 42 -8.19 -14.49 10.20
CA LEU A 42 -7.67 -13.21 9.76
C LEU A 42 -7.58 -12.29 10.97
N VAL A 43 -6.41 -11.80 11.30
CA VAL A 43 -6.15 -10.93 12.46
C VAL A 43 -5.58 -9.61 11.99
N ILE A 44 -6.14 -8.51 12.44
CA ILE A 44 -5.61 -7.18 12.14
C ILE A 44 -5.32 -6.41 13.43
N LEU A 45 -4.07 -5.95 13.53
CA LEU A 45 -3.64 -5.08 14.62
C LEU A 45 -3.87 -3.63 14.21
N VAL A 46 -4.63 -2.88 15.00
CA VAL A 46 -4.99 -1.49 14.71
C VAL A 46 -4.64 -0.59 15.89
N ASP A 47 -4.18 0.62 15.60
CA ASP A 47 -3.99 1.60 16.66
C ASP A 47 -5.29 2.37 16.99
N GLY A 48 -5.26 3.14 18.09
CA GLY A 48 -6.42 3.91 18.56
C GLY A 48 -6.93 4.98 17.58
N ASN A 49 -6.12 5.37 16.56
CA ASN A 49 -6.50 6.40 15.59
C ASN A 49 -7.38 5.85 14.45
N ILE A 50 -7.45 4.53 14.29
CA ILE A 50 -8.36 3.94 13.29
C ILE A 50 -9.80 4.12 13.75
N HIS A 51 -10.57 4.90 13.01
CA HIS A 51 -11.95 5.25 13.33
C HIS A 51 -12.85 4.03 13.50
N HIS A 52 -13.82 4.12 14.41
CA HIS A 52 -14.75 3.04 14.70
C HIS A 52 -15.48 2.49 13.46
N GLU A 53 -15.91 3.37 12.54
CA GLU A 53 -16.56 2.91 11.31
C GLU A 53 -15.61 2.11 10.41
N HIS A 54 -14.33 2.49 10.35
CA HIS A 54 -13.31 1.74 9.62
C HIS A 54 -13.06 0.37 10.26
N ARG A 55 -13.04 0.29 11.61
CA ARG A 55 -12.93 -0.98 12.33
C ARG A 55 -14.10 -1.92 12.02
N LYS A 56 -15.35 -1.40 11.95
CA LYS A 56 -16.50 -2.19 11.50
C LYS A 56 -16.33 -2.70 10.06
N GLY A 57 -15.76 -1.90 9.18
CA GLY A 57 -15.44 -2.34 7.81
C GLY A 57 -14.44 -3.47 7.78
N LEU A 58 -13.40 -3.40 8.62
CA LEU A 58 -12.41 -4.46 8.77
C LEU A 58 -13.04 -5.74 9.33
N GLU A 59 -13.88 -5.64 10.38
CA GLU A 59 -14.63 -6.76 10.93
C GLU A 59 -15.58 -7.37 9.89
N GLY A 60 -16.29 -6.52 9.13
CA GLY A 60 -17.16 -6.94 8.03
C GLY A 60 -16.43 -7.67 6.91
N ALA A 61 -15.14 -7.38 6.70
CA ALA A 61 -14.28 -8.08 5.76
C ALA A 61 -13.78 -9.44 6.30
N GLY A 62 -14.01 -9.73 7.59
CA GLY A 62 -13.65 -10.97 8.26
C GLY A 62 -12.39 -10.91 9.12
N TRP A 63 -11.84 -9.70 9.37
CA TRP A 63 -10.73 -9.51 10.31
C TRP A 63 -11.20 -9.60 11.77
N LYS A 64 -10.43 -10.29 12.60
CA LYS A 64 -10.46 -10.14 14.06
C LYS A 64 -9.64 -8.91 14.40
N VAL A 65 -10.30 -7.84 14.81
CA VAL A 65 -9.66 -6.55 15.10
C VAL A 65 -9.11 -6.54 16.52
N ILE A 66 -7.80 -6.33 16.66
CA ILE A 66 -7.11 -6.21 17.95
C ILE A 66 -6.50 -4.82 18.04
N GLU A 67 -6.87 -4.07 19.07
CA GLU A 67 -6.27 -2.75 19.33
C GLU A 67 -4.90 -2.89 19.96
N ILE A 68 -3.93 -2.10 19.47
CA ILE A 68 -2.56 -2.07 19.94
C ILE A 68 -2.11 -0.65 20.26
N GLU A 69 -1.18 -0.52 21.20
CA GLU A 69 -0.34 0.66 21.30
C GLU A 69 0.76 0.64 20.25
N ARG A 70 0.92 1.74 19.53
CA ARG A 70 1.95 1.87 18.52
C ARG A 70 3.34 1.79 19.13
N ILE A 71 4.27 1.23 18.38
CA ILE A 71 5.70 1.25 18.70
C ILE A 71 6.37 2.27 17.78
N ARG A 72 6.95 3.31 18.40
CA ARG A 72 7.66 4.34 17.66
C ARG A 72 9.02 3.81 17.20
N ASN A 73 9.37 4.08 15.97
CA ASN A 73 10.74 3.96 15.50
C ASN A 73 11.55 5.14 16.09
N PRO A 74 12.49 4.90 17.01
CA PRO A 74 13.20 5.98 17.69
C PRO A 74 14.09 6.81 16.76
N LYS A 75 14.51 6.21 15.62
CA LYS A 75 15.38 6.86 14.63
C LYS A 75 14.58 7.63 13.56
N ALA A 76 13.26 7.49 13.51
CA ALA A 76 12.42 8.17 12.54
C ALA A 76 12.11 9.61 12.95
N GLU A 77 12.03 10.51 11.97
CA GLU A 77 11.54 11.86 12.17
C GLU A 77 10.06 11.85 12.54
N LYS A 78 9.63 12.82 13.34
CA LYS A 78 8.23 12.96 13.73
C LYS A 78 7.38 13.27 12.48
N GLY A 79 6.32 12.51 12.28
CA GLY A 79 5.41 12.65 11.16
C GLY A 79 5.90 11.99 9.86
N SER A 80 7.07 11.33 9.86
CA SER A 80 7.54 10.56 8.72
C SER A 80 6.74 9.25 8.54
N TYR A 81 6.73 8.72 7.33
CA TYR A 81 5.99 7.49 6.99
C TYR A 81 6.42 6.27 7.82
N ASN A 82 7.66 6.25 8.29
CA ASN A 82 8.27 5.16 9.05
C ASN A 82 8.25 5.37 10.58
N GLU A 83 7.62 6.45 11.07
CA GLU A 83 7.60 6.78 12.52
C GLU A 83 6.98 5.64 13.36
N TRP A 84 5.97 4.97 12.85
CA TRP A 84 5.18 3.98 13.59
C TRP A 84 5.26 2.56 13.02
N ASN A 85 6.11 2.32 12.02
CA ASN A 85 6.17 1.02 11.37
C ASN A 85 6.74 -0.10 12.26
N TYR A 86 7.44 0.23 13.36
CA TYR A 86 7.85 -0.75 14.35
C TYR A 86 6.66 -1.37 15.13
N SER A 87 5.46 -0.80 15.00
CA SER A 87 4.22 -1.43 15.47
C SER A 87 4.01 -2.84 14.88
N LYS A 88 4.67 -3.15 13.77
CA LYS A 88 4.75 -4.50 13.21
C LYS A 88 5.32 -5.54 14.20
N PHE A 89 6.16 -5.14 15.13
CA PHE A 89 6.72 -6.05 16.15
C PHE A 89 5.64 -6.63 17.08
N ARG A 90 4.47 -5.97 17.20
CA ARG A 90 3.31 -6.51 17.94
C ARG A 90 2.81 -7.85 17.40
N LEU A 91 3.19 -8.25 16.18
CA LEU A 91 2.85 -9.54 15.61
C LEU A 91 3.39 -10.70 16.46
N TRP A 92 4.56 -10.54 17.08
CA TRP A 92 5.12 -11.55 17.96
C TRP A 92 4.37 -11.73 19.28
N GLN A 93 3.46 -10.81 19.63
CA GLN A 93 2.57 -10.91 20.79
C GLN A 93 1.26 -11.66 20.49
N LEU A 94 1.04 -12.12 19.26
CA LEU A 94 -0.12 -12.95 18.89
C LEU A 94 0.04 -14.38 19.37
N THR A 95 0.44 -14.59 20.63
CA THR A 95 0.80 -15.90 21.21
C THR A 95 -0.36 -16.89 21.32
N ASP A 96 -1.58 -16.49 20.98
CA ASP A 96 -2.71 -17.41 20.81
C ASP A 96 -2.62 -18.23 19.52
N TYR A 97 -1.75 -17.85 18.59
CA TYR A 97 -1.46 -18.56 17.37
C TYR A 97 -0.10 -19.23 17.43
N ASP A 98 -0.01 -20.43 16.89
CA ASP A 98 1.25 -21.17 16.77
C ASP A 98 2.08 -20.64 15.60
N LYS A 99 1.39 -20.22 14.52
CA LYS A 99 2.00 -19.58 13.34
C LYS A 99 1.15 -18.47 12.77
N VAL A 100 1.82 -17.45 12.26
CA VAL A 100 1.22 -16.32 11.59
C VAL A 100 1.90 -16.09 10.25
N ILE A 101 1.11 -15.95 9.19
CA ILE A 101 1.57 -15.38 7.92
C ILE A 101 1.22 -13.89 7.96
N PHE A 102 2.24 -13.06 8.15
CA PHE A 102 2.08 -11.62 8.02
C PHE A 102 1.99 -11.22 6.55
N ILE A 103 1.08 -10.31 6.24
CA ILE A 103 0.90 -9.71 4.90
C ILE A 103 0.68 -8.21 5.07
N ASP A 104 1.47 -7.35 4.39
CA ASP A 104 1.22 -5.92 4.35
C ASP A 104 -0.13 -5.60 3.71
N ALA A 105 -0.75 -4.49 4.11
CA ALA A 105 -2.09 -4.09 3.67
C ALA A 105 -2.17 -3.61 2.20
N ASP A 106 -1.05 -3.56 1.50
CA ASP A 106 -0.94 -3.20 0.09
C ASP A 106 -0.55 -4.38 -0.82
N LEU A 107 -0.89 -5.58 -0.39
CA LEU A 107 -0.73 -6.79 -1.17
C LEU A 107 -2.08 -7.34 -1.65
N LEU A 108 -2.01 -8.31 -2.53
CA LEU A 108 -3.16 -9.08 -3.00
C LEU A 108 -2.77 -10.54 -3.13
N VAL A 109 -3.54 -11.44 -2.51
CA VAL A 109 -3.32 -12.89 -2.59
C VAL A 109 -4.11 -13.43 -3.78
N LEU A 110 -3.42 -13.99 -4.77
CA LEU A 110 -3.99 -14.48 -6.02
C LEU A 110 -4.22 -15.99 -6.01
N ARG A 111 -3.49 -16.72 -5.18
CA ARG A 111 -3.56 -18.17 -5.02
C ARG A 111 -3.42 -18.53 -3.56
N ASN A 112 -4.02 -19.63 -3.12
CA ASN A 112 -3.88 -20.12 -1.75
C ASN A 112 -2.42 -20.33 -1.37
N ILE A 113 -2.02 -19.78 -0.22
CA ILE A 113 -0.67 -19.87 0.36
C ILE A 113 -0.67 -20.51 1.75
N ASP A 114 -1.74 -21.22 2.13
CA ASP A 114 -1.83 -21.88 3.45
C ASP A 114 -0.67 -22.85 3.69
N PHE A 115 -0.10 -23.44 2.63
CA PHE A 115 1.07 -24.32 2.75
C PHE A 115 2.32 -23.62 3.31
N LEU A 116 2.37 -22.28 3.33
CA LEU A 116 3.46 -21.55 3.95
C LEU A 116 3.45 -21.65 5.48
N PHE A 117 2.34 -22.04 6.10
CA PHE A 117 2.29 -22.32 7.54
C PHE A 117 3.18 -23.52 7.96
N ASP A 118 3.55 -24.40 7.02
CA ASP A 118 4.48 -25.50 7.28
C ASP A 118 5.94 -25.03 7.43
N LEU A 119 6.25 -23.78 7.08
CA LEU A 119 7.61 -23.24 7.11
C LEU A 119 7.95 -22.64 8.48
N SER A 120 9.25 -22.60 8.78
CA SER A 120 9.77 -22.04 10.03
C SER A 120 9.87 -20.52 10.00
N GLU A 121 9.93 -19.90 11.15
CA GLU A 121 10.28 -18.49 11.35
C GLU A 121 11.77 -18.25 11.05
N ILE A 122 12.19 -17.17 10.43
CA ILE A 122 11.48 -16.31 9.51
C ILE A 122 11.62 -16.88 8.11
N SER A 123 10.50 -17.09 7.42
CA SER A 123 10.50 -17.39 6.00
C SER A 123 9.94 -16.19 5.24
N ALA A 124 10.68 -15.69 4.24
CA ALA A 124 10.32 -14.52 3.47
C ALA A 124 10.92 -14.54 2.06
N THR A 125 10.47 -13.65 1.18
CA THR A 125 11.09 -13.48 -0.14
C THR A 125 12.30 -12.57 -0.06
N GLY A 126 13.35 -12.87 -0.83
CA GLY A 126 14.52 -12.01 -0.90
C GLY A 126 14.30 -10.77 -1.76
N ASN A 127 14.68 -9.61 -1.23
CA ASN A 127 14.91 -8.42 -2.05
C ASN A 127 16.16 -8.59 -2.90
N ASN A 128 17.22 -9.17 -2.31
CA ASN A 128 18.49 -9.48 -2.97
C ASN A 128 19.09 -10.79 -2.43
N GLY A 129 20.40 -10.98 -2.56
CA GLY A 129 21.10 -12.19 -2.09
C GLY A 129 21.02 -12.42 -0.58
N THR A 130 21.02 -11.35 0.22
CA THR A 130 21.18 -11.41 1.68
C THR A 130 20.00 -10.86 2.47
N LEU A 131 19.23 -9.91 1.92
CA LEU A 131 18.15 -9.22 2.61
C LEU A 131 16.79 -9.74 2.18
N PHE A 132 15.87 -9.87 3.12
CA PHE A 132 14.48 -10.23 2.83
C PHE A 132 13.57 -9.01 2.79
N ASN A 133 12.42 -9.18 2.10
CA ASN A 133 11.31 -8.24 2.10
C ASN A 133 10.32 -8.58 3.21
N SER A 134 9.98 -7.61 4.05
CA SER A 134 9.10 -7.80 5.20
C SER A 134 7.60 -7.78 4.89
N GLY A 135 7.21 -7.70 3.60
CA GLY A 135 5.80 -7.61 3.20
C GLY A 135 5.03 -8.93 3.31
N VAL A 136 5.72 -10.08 3.22
CA VAL A 136 5.18 -11.41 3.55
C VAL A 136 6.20 -12.13 4.40
N MET A 137 5.81 -12.50 5.61
CA MET A 137 6.67 -13.21 6.56
C MET A 137 5.91 -14.32 7.28
N ILE A 138 6.54 -15.47 7.43
CA ILE A 138 6.08 -16.52 8.31
C ILE A 138 6.73 -16.32 9.67
N ILE A 139 5.91 -16.19 10.71
CA ILE A 139 6.29 -15.82 12.07
C ILE A 139 5.78 -16.89 13.05
N GLU A 140 6.55 -17.18 14.05
CA GLU A 140 6.17 -17.98 15.24
C GLU A 140 6.03 -17.04 16.45
N PRO A 141 4.79 -16.58 16.80
CA PRO A 141 4.61 -15.59 17.85
C PRO A 141 5.22 -16.03 19.20
N SER A 142 5.99 -15.12 19.81
CA SER A 142 6.74 -15.38 21.04
C SER A 142 7.00 -14.09 21.82
N GLU A 143 6.60 -14.04 23.07
CA GLU A 143 6.95 -12.91 23.96
C GLU A 143 8.47 -12.77 24.15
N CYS A 144 9.22 -13.86 24.06
CA CYS A 144 10.67 -13.81 24.11
C CYS A 144 11.25 -13.09 22.91
N THR A 145 10.78 -13.43 21.69
CA THR A 145 11.20 -12.74 20.46
C THR A 145 10.76 -11.28 20.45
N PHE A 146 9.54 -10.99 20.92
CA PHE A 146 9.09 -9.61 21.10
C PHE A 146 10.01 -8.84 22.04
N GLY A 147 10.39 -9.42 23.19
CA GLY A 147 11.33 -8.82 24.15
C GLY A 147 12.68 -8.49 23.47
N LEU A 148 13.25 -9.43 22.71
CA LEU A 148 14.50 -9.22 21.97
C LEU A 148 14.40 -8.07 20.95
N LEU A 149 13.27 -7.95 20.25
CA LEU A 149 13.02 -6.85 19.31
C LEU A 149 12.95 -5.49 20.04
N MET A 150 12.39 -5.45 21.25
CA MET A 150 12.27 -4.24 22.03
C MET A 150 13.56 -3.85 22.76
N ASP A 151 14.32 -4.81 23.25
CA ASP A 151 15.56 -4.56 23.97
C ASP A 151 16.62 -3.85 23.11
N GLN A 152 16.61 -4.06 21.81
CA GLN A 152 17.60 -3.49 20.89
C GLN A 152 17.05 -2.33 20.04
N ILE A 153 15.85 -1.84 20.35
CA ILE A 153 15.12 -0.88 19.50
C ILE A 153 15.87 0.44 19.29
N ASP A 154 16.63 0.89 20.28
CA ASP A 154 17.43 2.12 20.23
C ASP A 154 18.83 1.92 19.63
N GLU A 155 19.33 0.68 19.56
CA GLU A 155 20.70 0.35 19.18
C GLU A 155 20.80 0.02 17.69
N ILE A 156 19.90 -0.81 17.19
CA ILE A 156 19.92 -1.29 15.81
C ILE A 156 19.64 -0.16 14.82
N MET A 157 20.52 -0.07 13.82
CA MET A 157 20.36 0.85 12.69
C MET A 157 19.72 0.11 11.52
N SER A 158 18.48 0.46 11.20
CA SER A 158 17.79 -0.04 10.01
C SER A 158 18.43 0.55 8.73
N TYR A 159 18.86 -0.29 7.79
CA TYR A 159 19.48 0.17 6.54
C TYR A 159 18.54 1.01 5.65
N ASN A 160 17.22 0.82 5.76
CA ASN A 160 16.21 1.57 5.03
C ASN A 160 15.38 2.51 5.91
N GLY A 161 15.78 2.68 7.17
CA GLY A 161 15.09 3.51 8.15
C GLY A 161 13.74 2.98 8.60
N GLY A 162 13.35 1.73 8.26
CA GLY A 162 12.06 1.13 8.57
C GLY A 162 12.16 -0.22 9.26
N ASP A 163 11.00 -0.85 9.46
CA ASP A 163 10.86 -2.19 10.05
C ASP A 163 11.64 -3.26 9.29
N GLN A 164 11.60 -3.22 7.97
CA GLN A 164 12.30 -4.22 7.15
C GLN A 164 13.80 -4.23 7.41
N GLY A 165 14.44 -3.07 7.46
CA GLY A 165 15.88 -2.99 7.73
C GLY A 165 16.20 -3.45 9.15
N TYR A 166 15.39 -3.08 10.15
CA TYR A 166 15.55 -3.51 11.52
C TYR A 166 15.43 -5.04 11.64
N LEU A 167 14.38 -5.64 11.06
CA LEU A 167 14.17 -7.08 11.11
C LEU A 167 15.29 -7.86 10.41
N ASN A 168 15.87 -7.33 9.34
CA ASN A 168 17.02 -7.94 8.66
C ASN A 168 18.30 -7.92 9.51
N GLU A 169 18.46 -6.94 10.40
CA GLU A 169 19.60 -6.91 11.34
C GLU A 169 19.40 -7.91 12.50
N VAL A 170 18.15 -8.09 12.98
CA VAL A 170 17.83 -9.03 14.04
C VAL A 170 17.83 -10.46 13.52
N PHE A 171 17.15 -10.72 12.41
CA PHE A 171 17.05 -12.05 11.82
C PHE A 171 18.09 -12.23 10.72
N THR A 172 19.34 -12.32 11.09
CA THR A 172 20.47 -12.53 10.16
C THR A 172 20.40 -13.88 9.45
N TRP A 173 19.66 -14.83 10.02
CA TRP A 173 19.37 -16.14 9.44
C TRP A 173 17.87 -16.26 9.16
N TRP A 174 17.50 -16.49 7.89
CA TRP A 174 16.12 -16.58 7.45
C TRP A 174 15.97 -17.56 6.28
N HIS A 175 14.76 -18.08 6.08
CA HIS A 175 14.43 -19.04 5.04
C HIS A 175 13.89 -18.33 3.81
N ARG A 176 14.51 -18.57 2.67
CA ARG A 176 14.08 -17.95 1.40
C ARG A 176 12.93 -18.70 0.77
N ILE A 177 11.81 -18.00 0.53
CA ILE A 177 10.71 -18.49 -0.30
C ILE A 177 10.77 -17.85 -1.71
N PRO A 178 10.17 -18.50 -2.72
CA PRO A 178 10.19 -17.99 -4.09
C PRO A 178 9.60 -16.58 -4.21
N LYS A 179 10.15 -15.76 -5.11
CA LYS A 179 9.66 -14.38 -5.35
C LYS A 179 8.16 -14.31 -5.70
N ARG A 180 7.59 -15.37 -6.27
CA ARG A 180 6.16 -15.46 -6.58
C ARG A 180 5.25 -15.38 -5.35
N MET A 181 5.79 -15.56 -4.14
CA MET A 181 5.05 -15.45 -2.86
C MET A 181 4.98 -14.02 -2.32
N ASN A 182 5.73 -13.10 -2.89
CA ASN A 182 5.68 -11.66 -2.62
C ASN A 182 6.31 -10.94 -3.80
N PHE A 183 5.55 -10.79 -4.89
CA PHE A 183 6.06 -10.24 -6.13
C PHE A 183 5.81 -8.74 -6.19
N LEU A 184 6.88 -7.97 -6.12
CA LEU A 184 6.82 -6.51 -6.15
C LEU A 184 6.38 -6.01 -7.52
N LYS A 185 5.32 -5.23 -7.57
CA LYS A 185 4.95 -4.43 -8.73
C LYS A 185 5.90 -3.24 -8.83
N HIS A 186 7.06 -3.47 -9.39
CA HIS A 186 8.10 -2.48 -9.60
C HIS A 186 8.75 -2.68 -10.96
N PHE A 187 8.95 -1.59 -11.70
CA PHE A 187 9.66 -1.56 -12.97
C PHE A 187 10.91 -0.71 -12.82
N TRP A 188 12.07 -1.26 -13.21
CA TRP A 188 13.32 -0.53 -13.28
C TRP A 188 13.35 0.22 -14.61
N SER A 189 13.28 1.54 -14.57
CA SER A 189 13.40 2.43 -15.73
C SER A 189 12.72 1.90 -17.02
N ASN A 190 12.78 2.58 -18.10
CA ASN A 190 12.12 2.30 -19.38
C ASN A 190 12.53 0.96 -20.07
N ASP A 191 12.86 -0.09 -19.31
CA ASP A 191 13.15 -1.42 -19.86
C ASP A 191 11.87 -2.05 -20.41
N ARG A 192 11.76 -2.02 -21.73
CA ARG A 192 10.59 -2.53 -22.46
C ARG A 192 10.46 -4.05 -22.34
N GLU A 193 11.56 -4.77 -22.31
CA GLU A 193 11.55 -6.22 -22.20
C GLU A 193 11.06 -6.66 -20.82
N GLU A 194 11.55 -6.02 -19.75
CA GLU A 194 11.06 -6.23 -18.39
C GLU A 194 9.55 -5.92 -18.27
N LEU A 195 9.10 -4.82 -18.88
CA LEU A 195 7.68 -4.45 -18.87
C LEU A 195 6.81 -5.50 -19.56
N GLU A 196 7.23 -5.99 -20.72
CA GLU A 196 6.50 -7.02 -21.48
C GLU A 196 6.45 -8.35 -20.71
N GLU A 197 7.55 -8.81 -20.12
CA GLU A 197 7.62 -10.01 -19.30
C GLU A 197 6.72 -9.92 -18.08
N LYS A 198 6.81 -8.82 -17.32
CA LYS A 198 5.97 -8.61 -16.14
C LYS A 198 4.48 -8.48 -16.51
N THR A 199 4.16 -7.85 -17.63
CA THR A 199 2.78 -7.76 -18.12
C THR A 199 2.20 -9.14 -18.41
N LYS A 200 2.97 -10.03 -19.02
CA LYS A 200 2.55 -11.43 -19.24
C LYS A 200 2.33 -12.16 -17.92
N LEU A 201 3.26 -12.00 -16.97
CA LEU A 201 3.19 -12.64 -15.66
C LEU A 201 1.98 -12.16 -14.84
N PHE A 202 1.69 -10.85 -14.86
CA PHE A 202 0.51 -10.29 -14.18
C PHE A 202 -0.80 -10.77 -14.84
N GLY A 203 -0.82 -10.91 -16.16
CA GLY A 203 -2.01 -11.29 -16.93
C GLY A 203 -2.25 -12.78 -17.07
N SER A 204 -1.40 -13.65 -16.49
CA SER A 204 -1.55 -15.10 -16.62
C SER A 204 -2.86 -15.61 -16.02
N ASP A 205 -3.52 -16.54 -16.72
CA ASP A 205 -4.74 -17.21 -16.27
C ASP A 205 -4.61 -18.73 -16.51
N PRO A 206 -4.55 -19.57 -15.47
CA PRO A 206 -4.58 -19.20 -14.04
C PRO A 206 -3.37 -18.38 -13.58
N PRO A 207 -3.50 -17.58 -12.50
CA PRO A 207 -2.40 -16.75 -12.01
C PRO A 207 -1.14 -17.57 -11.74
N GLU A 208 0.00 -17.13 -12.25
CA GLU A 208 1.30 -17.72 -11.91
C GLU A 208 1.88 -17.19 -10.60
N LEU A 209 1.53 -15.95 -10.25
CA LEU A 209 1.89 -15.33 -8.98
C LEU A 209 0.95 -15.82 -7.87
N TYR A 210 1.50 -15.95 -6.66
CA TYR A 210 0.72 -16.23 -5.46
C TYR A 210 0.32 -14.95 -4.74
N VAL A 211 1.25 -14.01 -4.61
CA VAL A 211 1.00 -12.72 -3.96
C VAL A 211 1.62 -11.60 -4.77
N LEU A 212 0.84 -10.55 -5.00
CA LEU A 212 1.26 -9.33 -5.69
C LEU A 212 1.33 -8.17 -4.70
N HIS A 213 2.46 -7.45 -4.68
CA HIS A 213 2.75 -6.36 -3.76
C HIS A 213 2.80 -5.03 -4.52
N TYR A 214 1.91 -4.09 -4.18
CA TYR A 214 1.74 -2.82 -4.86
C TYR A 214 2.66 -1.74 -4.30
N LEU A 215 3.89 -1.63 -4.85
CA LEU A 215 4.77 -0.50 -4.57
C LEU A 215 4.27 0.78 -5.23
N GLY A 216 4.64 1.92 -4.68
CA GLY A 216 4.25 3.23 -5.20
C GLY A 216 2.78 3.53 -4.99
N LEU A 217 2.12 4.10 -5.99
CA LEU A 217 0.70 4.47 -5.90
C LEU A 217 -0.18 3.24 -5.71
N LYS A 218 -1.05 3.30 -4.72
CA LYS A 218 -1.97 2.21 -4.40
C LYS A 218 -3.18 2.26 -5.32
N PRO A 219 -3.72 1.10 -5.77
CA PRO A 219 -4.86 1.06 -6.71
C PRO A 219 -6.07 1.90 -6.27
N TRP A 220 -6.41 1.86 -4.98
CA TRP A 220 -7.56 2.61 -4.44
C TRP A 220 -7.37 4.13 -4.36
N LEU A 221 -6.17 4.65 -4.59
CA LEU A 221 -5.86 6.09 -4.59
C LEU A 221 -5.85 6.71 -5.98
N CYS A 222 -6.15 5.93 -7.00
CA CYS A 222 -6.25 6.36 -8.38
C CYS A 222 -7.60 5.96 -8.96
N TYR A 223 -8.04 6.61 -10.02
CA TYR A 223 -9.11 6.06 -10.85
C TYR A 223 -8.61 4.82 -11.57
N ARG A 224 -9.49 3.81 -11.74
CA ARG A 224 -9.13 2.50 -12.29
C ARG A 224 -8.60 2.54 -13.73
N ASP A 225 -8.90 3.58 -14.45
CA ASP A 225 -8.63 3.78 -15.87
C ASP A 225 -7.78 5.04 -16.14
N TYR A 226 -7.09 5.55 -15.12
CA TYR A 226 -6.25 6.74 -15.20
C TYR A 226 -4.83 6.46 -14.68
N ASP A 227 -3.82 6.96 -15.39
CA ASP A 227 -2.43 6.92 -14.92
C ASP A 227 -2.14 8.12 -14.01
N CYS A 228 -2.30 7.92 -12.71
CA CYS A 228 -2.11 8.96 -11.71
C CYS A 228 -0.65 9.39 -11.50
N ASN A 229 0.30 8.67 -12.06
CA ASN A 229 1.74 8.98 -11.99
C ASN A 229 2.31 9.43 -13.34
N TRP A 230 1.45 9.91 -14.25
CA TRP A 230 1.83 10.31 -15.60
C TRP A 230 2.96 11.34 -15.65
N ASN A 231 3.08 12.19 -14.64
CA ASN A 231 4.07 13.27 -14.53
C ASN A 231 5.31 12.88 -13.69
N VAL A 232 5.40 11.64 -13.21
CA VAL A 232 6.52 11.15 -12.41
C VAL A 232 7.23 10.05 -13.19
N GLU A 233 8.35 10.39 -13.83
CA GLU A 233 9.03 9.53 -14.80
C GLU A 233 9.36 8.14 -14.27
N ASN A 234 9.91 8.04 -13.05
CA ASN A 234 10.27 6.77 -12.42
C ASN A 234 9.09 6.00 -11.81
N GLN A 235 7.86 6.51 -11.91
CA GLN A 235 6.66 5.90 -11.34
C GLN A 235 5.56 5.63 -12.37
N ARG A 236 5.76 5.95 -13.63
CA ARG A 236 4.75 5.78 -14.69
C ARG A 236 4.24 4.35 -14.80
N GLY A 237 5.08 3.36 -14.59
CA GLY A 237 4.70 1.94 -14.61
C GLY A 237 3.92 1.45 -13.40
N PHE A 238 3.63 2.30 -12.40
CA PHE A 238 2.94 1.91 -11.17
C PHE A 238 1.43 2.14 -11.18
N ALA A 239 0.89 2.78 -12.20
CA ALA A 239 -0.54 3.10 -12.27
C ALA A 239 -1.18 2.59 -13.56
N SER A 240 -2.48 2.34 -13.53
CA SER A 240 -3.35 2.01 -14.68
C SER A 240 -2.90 0.83 -15.54
N ASP A 241 -2.21 -0.15 -15.00
CA ASP A 241 -1.77 -1.33 -15.72
C ASP A 241 -2.57 -2.58 -15.35
N ILE A 242 -2.17 -3.72 -15.93
CA ILE A 242 -2.82 -5.01 -15.71
C ILE A 242 -2.80 -5.43 -14.23
N ALA A 243 -1.76 -5.08 -13.46
CA ALA A 243 -1.69 -5.39 -12.04
C ALA A 243 -2.74 -4.60 -11.24
N HIS A 244 -2.96 -3.31 -11.55
CA HIS A 244 -4.06 -2.54 -10.98
C HIS A 244 -5.43 -3.11 -11.39
N ALA A 245 -5.58 -3.56 -12.64
CA ALA A 245 -6.81 -4.20 -13.09
C ALA A 245 -7.14 -5.48 -12.32
N ILE A 246 -6.13 -6.26 -11.90
CA ILE A 246 -6.32 -7.43 -11.04
C ILE A 246 -6.87 -7.02 -9.68
N TRP A 247 -6.34 -5.94 -9.07
CA TRP A 247 -6.83 -5.42 -7.81
C TRP A 247 -8.30 -5.01 -7.90
N TRP A 248 -8.67 -4.32 -9.00
CA TRP A 248 -10.05 -3.90 -9.24
C TRP A 248 -11.01 -5.08 -9.43
N LYS A 249 -10.56 -6.20 -10.00
CA LYS A 249 -11.37 -7.42 -10.07
C LYS A 249 -11.75 -7.93 -8.68
N VAL A 250 -10.82 -7.91 -7.72
CA VAL A 250 -11.12 -8.30 -6.35
C VAL A 250 -12.07 -7.28 -5.70
N HIS A 251 -11.81 -5.98 -5.87
CA HIS A 251 -12.68 -4.92 -5.37
C HIS A 251 -14.14 -5.09 -5.86
N ASP A 252 -14.34 -5.38 -7.14
CA ASP A 252 -15.67 -5.50 -7.74
C ASP A 252 -16.44 -6.75 -7.25
N THR A 253 -15.75 -7.73 -6.66
CA THR A 253 -16.39 -8.88 -6.00
C THR A 253 -16.78 -8.61 -4.54
N MET A 254 -16.31 -7.52 -3.95
CA MET A 254 -16.63 -7.17 -2.57
C MET A 254 -18.13 -6.83 -2.42
N PRO A 255 -18.74 -7.12 -1.26
CA PRO A 255 -20.02 -6.53 -0.89
C PRO A 255 -19.99 -5.00 -0.96
N HIS A 256 -21.08 -4.37 -1.41
CA HIS A 256 -21.15 -2.91 -1.53
C HIS A 256 -20.83 -2.18 -0.22
N ASP A 257 -21.21 -2.76 0.93
CA ASP A 257 -20.89 -2.21 2.24
C ASP A 257 -19.38 -2.15 2.52
N LEU A 258 -18.59 -2.97 1.85
CA LEU A 258 -17.11 -2.93 1.94
C LEU A 258 -16.50 -2.01 0.89
N GLN A 259 -17.08 -1.93 -0.30
CA GLN A 259 -16.57 -1.06 -1.37
C GLN A 259 -16.56 0.43 -0.96
N LYS A 260 -17.48 0.87 -0.09
CA LYS A 260 -17.53 2.26 0.41
C LYS A 260 -16.23 2.71 1.11
N PHE A 261 -15.46 1.78 1.69
CA PHE A 261 -14.16 2.09 2.30
C PHE A 261 -13.04 2.32 1.29
N CYS A 262 -13.31 2.08 0.00
CA CYS A 262 -12.39 2.28 -1.12
C CYS A 262 -12.71 3.55 -1.93
N LEU A 263 -13.66 4.37 -1.48
CA LEU A 263 -13.96 5.65 -2.10
C LEU A 263 -12.80 6.63 -1.92
N LEU A 264 -12.60 7.47 -2.94
CA LEU A 264 -11.61 8.53 -2.87
C LEU A 264 -12.08 9.60 -1.88
N ARG A 265 -11.21 9.96 -0.95
CA ARG A 265 -11.45 11.11 -0.06
C ARG A 265 -11.50 12.39 -0.88
N THR A 266 -12.31 13.37 -0.47
CA THR A 266 -12.50 14.64 -1.15
C THR A 266 -11.18 15.32 -1.53
N LYS A 267 -10.24 15.40 -0.61
CA LYS A 267 -8.90 15.98 -0.87
C LYS A 267 -8.13 15.23 -1.95
N ARG A 268 -8.17 13.89 -1.96
CA ARG A 268 -7.50 13.09 -3.00
C ARG A 268 -8.18 13.25 -4.35
N LYS A 269 -9.50 13.25 -4.37
CA LYS A 269 -10.30 13.47 -5.59
C LYS A 269 -9.99 14.84 -6.19
N ALA A 270 -9.98 15.89 -5.38
CA ALA A 270 -9.61 17.23 -5.83
C ALA A 270 -8.18 17.29 -6.41
N SER A 271 -7.21 16.62 -5.78
CA SER A 271 -5.84 16.51 -6.30
C SER A 271 -5.81 15.82 -7.67
N LEU A 272 -6.53 14.71 -7.86
CA LEU A 272 -6.60 14.00 -9.13
C LEU A 272 -7.25 14.86 -10.24
N GLU A 273 -8.30 15.60 -9.93
CA GLU A 273 -8.95 16.50 -10.89
C GLU A 273 -8.06 17.69 -11.27
N TRP A 274 -7.28 18.21 -10.31
CA TRP A 274 -6.27 19.22 -10.61
C TRP A 274 -5.20 18.65 -11.55
N ASP A 275 -4.65 17.48 -11.26
CA ASP A 275 -3.64 16.82 -12.09
C ASP A 275 -4.15 16.59 -13.52
N ARG A 276 -5.41 16.16 -13.66
CA ARG A 276 -6.07 16.01 -14.97
C ARG A 276 -6.14 17.33 -15.75
N ARG A 277 -6.50 18.44 -15.10
CA ARG A 277 -6.55 19.76 -15.73
C ARG A 277 -5.16 20.22 -16.18
N VAL A 278 -4.15 20.00 -15.35
CA VAL A 278 -2.75 20.29 -15.73
C VAL A 278 -2.34 19.44 -16.92
N ALA A 279 -2.64 18.15 -16.92
CA ALA A 279 -2.32 17.24 -18.01
C ALA A 279 -2.94 17.64 -19.36
N GLN A 280 -4.17 18.20 -19.36
CA GLN A 280 -4.82 18.67 -20.58
C GLN A 280 -4.04 19.80 -21.29
N ASN A 281 -3.26 20.56 -20.54
CA ASN A 281 -2.48 21.68 -21.06
C ASN A 281 -1.03 21.30 -21.40
N MET A 282 -0.64 20.05 -21.14
CA MET A 282 0.72 19.55 -21.43
C MET A 282 0.71 18.67 -22.67
N SER A 283 1.80 18.74 -23.44
CA SER A 283 2.01 17.89 -24.61
C SER A 283 3.07 16.85 -24.28
N PHE A 284 2.65 15.61 -24.12
CA PHE A 284 3.55 14.47 -24.06
C PHE A 284 3.31 13.59 -25.30
N TRP A 285 4.33 12.89 -25.72
CA TRP A 285 4.31 12.15 -26.98
C TRP A 285 3.33 10.97 -27.00
N ASP A 286 3.04 10.37 -25.84
CA ASP A 286 2.22 9.15 -25.70
C ASP A 286 0.80 9.41 -25.20
N GLU A 287 0.50 10.62 -24.76
CA GLU A 287 -0.85 11.06 -24.33
C GLU A 287 -1.62 10.08 -23.41
N HIS A 288 -0.90 9.20 -22.69
CA HIS A 288 -1.48 8.10 -21.91
C HIS A 288 -2.43 8.55 -20.79
N TRP A 289 -2.32 9.80 -20.33
CA TRP A 289 -3.21 10.42 -19.33
C TRP A 289 -4.50 11.00 -19.90
N LYS A 290 -4.65 11.11 -21.23
CA LYS A 290 -5.85 11.67 -21.86
C LYS A 290 -7.01 10.70 -22.02
N ARG A 291 -7.01 9.61 -21.29
CA ARG A 291 -8.07 8.61 -21.34
C ARG A 291 -9.37 9.16 -20.77
N ASN A 292 -10.49 8.69 -21.31
CA ASN A 292 -11.80 8.95 -20.73
C ASN A 292 -11.94 8.14 -19.45
N ILE A 293 -12.20 8.81 -18.31
CA ILE A 293 -12.33 8.15 -17.01
C ILE A 293 -13.76 7.66 -16.86
N THR A 294 -13.90 6.35 -16.65
CA THR A 294 -15.17 5.64 -16.46
C THR A 294 -15.34 5.11 -15.04
N ASP A 295 -14.37 5.37 -14.15
CA ASP A 295 -14.45 4.94 -12.76
C ASP A 295 -15.68 5.56 -12.08
N PRO A 296 -16.63 4.75 -11.56
CA PRO A 296 -17.85 5.25 -10.92
C PRO A 296 -17.58 6.14 -9.71
N ARG A 297 -16.42 6.02 -9.07
CA ARG A 297 -16.04 6.88 -7.94
C ARG A 297 -15.76 8.33 -8.35
N LEU A 298 -15.72 8.62 -9.65
CA LEU A 298 -15.65 9.99 -10.13
C LEU A 298 -16.83 10.81 -9.62
N GLU A 299 -18.03 10.21 -9.59
CA GLU A 299 -19.29 10.86 -9.23
C GLU A 299 -19.75 10.57 -7.80
N ILE A 300 -19.12 9.62 -7.10
CA ILE A 300 -19.49 9.23 -5.75
C ILE A 300 -18.63 9.96 -4.72
N CYS A 301 -19.25 10.53 -3.71
CA CYS A 301 -18.57 11.07 -2.53
C CYS A 301 -18.75 10.15 -1.32
N ASN A 302 -17.73 10.06 -0.49
CA ASN A 302 -17.78 9.35 0.80
C ASN A 302 -18.09 10.26 2.00
N GLU A 303 -18.37 11.53 1.75
CA GLU A 303 -18.71 12.55 2.73
C GLU A 303 -20.07 13.17 2.37
N ASP A 304 -20.74 13.79 3.33
CA ASP A 304 -22.05 14.43 3.12
C ASP A 304 -22.01 15.57 2.11
N PHE A 305 -20.81 16.03 1.76
CA PHE A 305 -20.60 17.14 0.83
C PHE A 305 -19.59 16.78 -0.27
N CYS A 306 -20.05 16.78 -1.51
CA CYS A 306 -19.22 16.68 -2.69
C CYS A 306 -18.72 18.06 -3.17
N TYR A 307 -18.06 18.82 -2.31
CA TYR A 307 -17.59 20.17 -2.67
C TYR A 307 -16.20 20.19 -3.31
N TRP A 308 -15.70 19.08 -3.83
CA TRP A 308 -14.36 19.07 -4.44
C TRP A 308 -14.24 20.07 -5.61
N GLU A 309 -15.31 20.29 -6.38
CA GLU A 309 -15.33 21.32 -7.43
C GLU A 309 -15.22 22.73 -6.84
N SER A 310 -15.98 23.04 -5.80
CA SER A 310 -15.88 24.33 -5.12
C SER A 310 -14.54 24.51 -4.41
N MET A 311 -13.96 23.45 -3.84
CA MET A 311 -12.62 23.52 -3.26
C MET A 311 -11.55 23.84 -4.32
N LEU A 312 -11.64 23.32 -5.54
CA LEU A 312 -10.72 23.70 -6.62
C LEU A 312 -10.83 25.19 -6.97
N TRP A 313 -12.01 25.77 -6.89
CA TRP A 313 -12.21 27.21 -7.08
C TRP A 313 -11.58 28.00 -5.93
N HIS A 314 -11.80 27.60 -4.69
CA HIS A 314 -11.26 28.28 -3.52
C HIS A 314 -9.74 28.20 -3.40
N TRP A 315 -9.13 27.08 -3.78
CA TRP A 315 -7.67 26.98 -3.80
C TRP A 315 -6.99 27.86 -4.84
N GLY A 316 -7.71 28.28 -5.86
CA GLY A 316 -7.26 29.27 -6.86
C GLY A 316 -7.57 30.72 -6.49
N ASP A 317 -8.34 30.97 -5.44
CA ASP A 317 -8.74 32.32 -5.00
C ASP A 317 -7.86 32.81 -3.84
N PRO A 318 -6.98 33.81 -4.07
CA PRO A 318 -6.12 34.33 -3.03
C PRO A 318 -6.85 35.09 -1.90
N SER A 319 -8.16 35.32 -2.01
CA SER A 319 -8.98 35.99 -0.99
C SER A 319 -9.66 35.02 -0.01
N TYR A 320 -9.55 33.70 -0.23
CA TYR A 320 -10.19 32.69 0.62
C TYR A 320 -9.34 32.37 1.85
N ASP A 321 -9.78 32.82 3.04
CA ASP A 321 -9.09 32.65 4.31
C ASP A 321 -9.58 31.46 5.17
N GLY A 322 -10.50 30.64 4.67
CA GLY A 322 -10.97 29.41 5.34
C GLY A 322 -11.80 29.61 6.62
N THR A 323 -12.23 30.84 6.97
CA THR A 323 -12.88 31.14 8.26
C THR A 323 -14.40 31.34 8.23
N SER A 324 -15.09 31.20 7.10
CA SER A 324 -16.54 31.34 7.03
C SER A 324 -17.29 30.04 7.36
N ASN A 325 -17.76 29.95 8.61
CA ASN A 325 -18.83 29.04 9.00
C ASN A 325 -20.17 29.56 8.45
N ASP A 326 -20.55 29.22 7.25
CA ASP A 326 -21.92 29.45 6.76
C ASP A 326 -22.67 28.13 6.62
N THR A 327 -23.44 27.85 7.67
CA THR A 327 -24.54 26.87 7.67
C THR A 327 -25.79 27.56 7.16
N SER A 328 -26.05 27.58 5.87
CA SER A 328 -27.42 27.60 5.31
C SER A 328 -27.44 27.82 3.79
N SER A 329 -28.21 27.00 3.17
CA SER A 329 -28.74 27.04 1.79
C SER A 329 -28.04 26.14 0.77
N SER A 330 -28.76 25.12 0.34
CA SER A 330 -28.50 24.32 -0.87
C SER A 330 -28.31 25.23 -2.09
N PRO A 331 -27.16 25.23 -2.76
CA PRO A 331 -27.02 26.01 -3.98
C PRO A 331 -27.52 25.19 -5.18
N SER A 332 -28.39 25.81 -5.94
CA SER A 332 -28.75 25.43 -7.31
C SER A 332 -27.49 25.41 -8.19
N ARG A 333 -27.35 24.35 -8.99
CA ARG A 333 -26.27 24.11 -9.94
C ARG A 333 -25.96 25.38 -10.80
N PRO A 334 -24.77 26.00 -10.69
CA PRO A 334 -24.42 27.12 -11.53
C PRO A 334 -24.03 26.62 -12.92
N SER A 335 -24.59 27.25 -13.95
CA SER A 335 -24.15 27.11 -15.35
C SER A 335 -22.78 27.75 -15.49
N VAL A 336 -21.77 26.96 -15.78
CA VAL A 336 -20.36 27.40 -15.88
C VAL A 336 -20.14 28.10 -17.20
N VAL A 337 -20.01 29.41 -17.17
CA VAL A 337 -19.38 30.20 -18.24
C VAL A 337 -17.93 30.44 -17.80
N LEU A 338 -16.98 29.82 -18.50
CA LEU A 338 -15.55 30.02 -18.26
C LEU A 338 -15.11 31.40 -18.79
N PRO A 339 -14.48 32.27 -18.01
CA PRO A 339 -13.75 33.39 -18.54
C PRO A 339 -12.41 32.92 -19.11
N LEU A 340 -12.22 33.17 -20.40
CA LEU A 340 -10.94 33.10 -21.08
C LEU A 340 -10.05 34.27 -20.57
N GLY A 341 -8.92 33.93 -19.91
CA GLY A 341 -7.80 34.84 -19.78
C GLY A 341 -7.36 35.16 -18.37
N SER A 342 -6.40 34.43 -17.91
CA SER A 342 -5.13 34.90 -17.28
C SER A 342 -4.42 33.70 -16.65
N THR A 343 -3.26 33.38 -17.19
CA THR A 343 -2.34 32.42 -16.61
C THR A 343 -1.75 32.97 -15.33
N PRO A 344 -1.83 32.25 -14.18
CA PRO A 344 -1.07 32.64 -13.00
C PRO A 344 0.42 32.32 -13.23
N SER A 345 1.27 33.28 -12.94
CA SER A 345 2.72 33.10 -12.99
C SER A 345 3.18 32.08 -11.95
N LEU A 346 4.08 31.20 -12.35
CA LEU A 346 4.64 30.06 -11.60
C LEU A 346 5.46 30.41 -10.32
N SER A 347 5.41 31.65 -9.83
CA SER A 347 6.33 32.12 -8.79
C SER A 347 5.81 32.11 -7.35
N SER A 348 4.62 31.55 -7.05
CA SER A 348 4.03 31.61 -5.69
C SER A 348 3.68 30.26 -5.03
N PHE A 349 4.13 29.12 -5.58
CA PHE A 349 3.90 27.80 -4.99
C PHE A 349 5.13 27.20 -4.27
N SER A 350 5.69 27.96 -3.30
CA SER A 350 6.86 27.50 -2.54
C SER A 350 6.55 26.85 -1.19
N SER A 351 5.33 26.37 -0.94
CA SER A 351 4.98 25.76 0.36
C SER A 351 3.99 24.59 0.33
N LEU A 352 4.02 23.78 -0.75
CA LEU A 352 3.48 22.42 -0.64
C LEU A 352 4.64 21.47 -0.24
N PRO A 353 4.44 20.54 0.69
CA PRO A 353 5.46 19.55 0.99
C PRO A 353 5.71 18.76 -0.30
N SER A 354 6.95 18.82 -0.76
CA SER A 354 7.44 18.04 -1.89
C SER A 354 7.11 16.57 -1.71
N PRO A 355 6.72 15.84 -2.78
CA PRO A 355 6.73 14.39 -2.72
C PRO A 355 8.14 13.95 -2.34
N LEU A 356 8.24 13.07 -1.35
CA LEU A 356 9.47 12.50 -0.83
C LEU A 356 10.32 11.97 -1.99
N THR A 357 11.37 12.71 -2.33
CA THR A 357 12.43 12.24 -3.21
C THR A 357 13.23 11.19 -2.45
N LEU A 358 13.03 9.94 -2.80
CA LEU A 358 13.99 8.88 -2.50
C LEU A 358 15.21 9.15 -3.38
N GLU A 359 16.29 9.67 -2.81
CA GLU A 359 17.58 9.72 -3.50
C GLU A 359 18.05 8.28 -3.81
N PRO A 360 18.48 8.00 -5.04
CA PRO A 360 19.13 6.74 -5.36
C PRO A 360 20.57 6.79 -4.85
N SER A 361 20.89 6.01 -3.81
CA SER A 361 22.29 5.66 -3.51
C SER A 361 22.85 4.86 -4.67
N SER A 362 23.52 5.53 -5.58
CA SER A 362 24.35 4.93 -6.62
C SER A 362 25.65 4.44 -6.00
N THR A 363 25.71 3.15 -5.69
CA THR A 363 26.98 2.44 -5.56
C THR A 363 27.06 1.42 -6.69
N LEU A 364 27.75 1.82 -7.74
CA LEU A 364 28.23 0.93 -8.79
C LEU A 364 29.18 -0.11 -8.16
N LEU A 365 28.72 -1.34 -8.02
CA LEU A 365 29.58 -2.50 -7.85
C LEU A 365 29.71 -3.16 -9.21
N THR A 366 30.88 -2.98 -9.82
CA THR A 366 31.35 -3.73 -10.98
C THR A 366 31.34 -5.22 -10.67
N LEU A 367 30.57 -5.98 -11.43
CA LEU A 367 30.59 -7.45 -11.43
C LEU A 367 31.83 -7.90 -12.28
N GLU A 368 32.80 -8.51 -11.62
CA GLU A 368 33.76 -9.36 -12.32
C GLU A 368 33.16 -10.74 -12.61
N PRO A 369 33.48 -11.36 -13.74
CA PRO A 369 32.91 -12.68 -14.08
C PRO A 369 33.62 -13.80 -13.31
N SER A 370 32.86 -14.65 -12.66
CA SER A 370 33.30 -15.88 -11.98
C SER A 370 33.76 -16.93 -13.01
N PRO A 371 34.84 -17.69 -12.77
CA PRO A 371 35.30 -18.74 -13.64
C PRO A 371 34.44 -20.00 -13.57
N SER A 372 34.22 -20.59 -14.72
CA SER A 372 33.57 -21.87 -14.93
C SER A 372 34.31 -23.01 -14.25
N LEU A 373 33.63 -23.76 -13.38
CA LEU A 373 34.12 -25.08 -12.93
C LEU A 373 33.48 -26.16 -13.81
N ALA A 374 34.39 -26.84 -14.52
CA ALA A 374 34.06 -28.06 -15.28
C ALA A 374 33.75 -29.23 -14.33
N VAL A 375 32.75 -29.98 -14.76
CA VAL A 375 32.28 -31.23 -14.11
C VAL A 375 33.23 -32.36 -14.48
N THR A 376 33.64 -33.13 -13.51
CA THR A 376 33.82 -34.57 -13.60
C THR A 376 32.93 -35.25 -12.57
#